data_b0ab18cda752a920f5a94445e9ed0846
#
_entry.id   b0ab18cda752a920f5a94445e9ed0846
#
_cell.length_a   1.000
_cell.length_b   1.000
_cell.length_c   1.000
_cell.angle_alpha   90.00
_cell.angle_beta   90.00
_cell.angle_gamma   90.00
#
_symmetry.space_group_name_H-M   'P 1'
#
loop_
_entity.id
_entity.type
_entity.pdbx_description
1 polymer ?
#
loop_
_entity_poly.entity_id
_entity_poly.type
_entity_poly.pdbx_seq_one_letter_code
_entity_poly.pdbx_strand_id
1 'polypeptide(L)'
;DGVTFYFIDNEYYFKRDGVIYGHYDDAERFAYFSRAVLEMIQHLDRKEVPDVIHCHDWQTGVIPAFLRIHYQHLERYQDIKTVFTIHNLQYQGVFPEEVLGDLLGLSHEHFTADGIAHNGLVNYMKAGLVHSNQITTVSPSYRDEIMDPYYGETLEPVLQHRAVDVRGILNGIDYRQFDPAHDPHLVETYSVDTVTEGKAKNKAALQEELGLPINPDVPLFGFVSRLVDQKGIDLLAHILPDLFELDAQFIILGSGEAEYEGLFHHATSIRPDKIASYIGFDVGLAQRIYAGSDAFLMPSRFDPCGLSQLISMKYGCLPVVRETGGLRDTVKPFNQFTLEGNGFSFANYNA
;
A
#
# COMPACT_ATOMS: atom_id res chain seq x y z
N ASP A 1 -2.90 -24.93 1.18
CA ASP A 1 -1.60 -24.32 0.86
C ASP A 1 -0.53 -24.53 1.94
N GLY A 2 -0.82 -25.27 3.04
CA GLY A 2 0.17 -25.58 4.08
C GLY A 2 0.45 -24.44 5.07
N VAL A 3 -0.35 -23.38 5.08
CA VAL A 3 -0.28 -22.28 6.04
C VAL A 3 -1.34 -22.49 7.10
N THR A 4 -0.94 -22.46 8.38
CA THR A 4 -1.86 -22.50 9.52
C THR A 4 -2.23 -21.06 9.90
N PHE A 5 -3.55 -20.79 10.00
CA PHE A 5 -4.07 -19.50 10.44
C PHE A 5 -4.53 -19.60 11.89
N TYR A 6 -4.05 -18.70 12.73
CA TYR A 6 -4.49 -18.53 14.11
C TYR A 6 -5.29 -17.24 14.21
N PHE A 7 -6.55 -17.33 14.61
CA PHE A 7 -7.45 -16.20 14.76
C PHE A 7 -7.58 -15.81 16.24
N ILE A 8 -7.32 -14.54 16.54
CA ILE A 8 -7.59 -13.98 17.87
C ILE A 8 -8.99 -13.41 17.83
N ASP A 9 -9.95 -14.19 18.37
CA ASP A 9 -11.35 -13.80 18.43
C ASP A 9 -11.62 -12.89 19.63
N ASN A 10 -12.01 -11.66 19.36
CA ASN A 10 -12.51 -10.70 20.33
C ASN A 10 -13.48 -9.74 19.64
N GLU A 11 -14.79 -10.04 19.77
CA GLU A 11 -15.83 -9.22 19.14
C GLU A 11 -15.85 -7.76 19.66
N TYR A 12 -15.50 -7.54 20.92
CA TYR A 12 -15.48 -6.19 21.50
C TYR A 12 -14.50 -5.27 20.77
N TYR A 13 -13.31 -5.77 20.44
CA TYR A 13 -12.28 -4.99 19.75
C TYR A 13 -12.39 -5.04 18.23
N PHE A 14 -12.81 -6.16 17.64
CA PHE A 14 -12.61 -6.38 16.21
C PHE A 14 -13.90 -6.53 15.38
N LYS A 15 -15.05 -6.74 16.00
CA LYS A 15 -16.34 -6.75 15.30
C LYS A 15 -16.86 -5.32 15.18
N ARG A 16 -16.37 -4.61 14.17
CA ARG A 16 -16.69 -3.21 13.92
C ARG A 16 -17.06 -3.01 12.46
N ASP A 17 -18.08 -2.20 12.22
CA ASP A 17 -18.45 -1.78 10.88
C ASP A 17 -17.49 -0.69 10.38
N GLY A 18 -17.28 -0.64 9.07
CA GLY A 18 -16.50 0.39 8.40
C GLY A 18 -15.01 0.10 8.33
N VAL A 19 -14.18 0.99 8.88
CA VAL A 19 -12.72 0.93 8.74
C VAL A 19 -12.06 -0.02 9.76
N ILE A 20 -10.93 -0.62 9.38
CA ILE A 20 -10.20 -1.55 10.24
C ILE A 20 -9.46 -0.82 11.39
N TYR A 21 -9.01 0.42 11.16
CA TYR A 21 -8.33 1.28 12.13
C TYR A 21 -8.78 2.74 11.94
N GLY A 22 -8.38 3.62 12.84
CA GLY A 22 -8.86 5.00 12.92
C GLY A 22 -9.96 5.18 13.97
N HIS A 23 -10.10 4.21 14.89
CA HIS A 23 -11.00 4.30 16.03
C HIS A 23 -10.31 4.94 17.24
N TYR A 24 -11.10 5.55 18.13
CA TYR A 24 -10.60 6.24 19.32
C TYR A 24 -9.82 5.34 20.28
N ASP A 25 -10.09 4.03 20.27
CA ASP A 25 -9.49 3.01 21.12
C ASP A 25 -8.44 2.14 20.41
N ASP A 26 -7.91 2.57 19.28
CA ASP A 26 -6.92 1.81 18.52
C ASP A 26 -5.66 1.47 19.31
N ALA A 27 -5.23 2.33 20.23
CA ALA A 27 -4.12 2.02 21.13
C ALA A 27 -4.38 0.74 21.93
N GLU A 28 -5.56 0.65 22.54
CA GLU A 28 -5.96 -0.51 23.34
C GLU A 28 -6.17 -1.76 22.48
N ARG A 29 -6.85 -1.61 21.36
CA ARG A 29 -7.12 -2.71 20.41
C ARG A 29 -5.85 -3.41 19.94
N PHE A 30 -4.87 -2.64 19.49
CA PHE A 30 -3.63 -3.19 18.95
C PHE A 30 -2.61 -3.54 20.03
N ALA A 31 -2.66 -2.95 21.22
CA ALA A 31 -1.94 -3.45 22.38
C ALA A 31 -2.47 -4.81 22.81
N TYR A 32 -3.80 -4.98 22.89
CA TYR A 32 -4.44 -6.26 23.17
C TYR A 32 -4.05 -7.31 22.13
N PHE A 33 -4.20 -7.02 20.83
CA PHE A 33 -3.82 -7.95 19.76
C PHE A 33 -2.36 -8.38 19.89
N SER A 34 -1.47 -7.43 20.06
CA SER A 34 -0.03 -7.68 20.16
C SER A 34 0.33 -8.58 21.36
N ARG A 35 -0.32 -8.37 22.49
CA ARG A 35 -0.13 -9.22 23.67
C ARG A 35 -0.72 -10.61 23.46
N ALA A 36 -1.92 -10.69 22.89
CA ALA A 36 -2.58 -11.96 22.61
C ALA A 36 -1.78 -12.85 21.66
N VAL A 37 -1.09 -12.28 20.67
CA VAL A 37 -0.16 -13.01 19.78
C VAL A 37 0.96 -13.68 20.60
N LEU A 38 1.55 -12.98 21.55
CA LEU A 38 2.61 -13.55 22.39
C LEU A 38 2.05 -14.57 23.39
N GLU A 39 0.93 -14.28 24.05
CA GLU A 39 0.28 -15.23 24.96
C GLU A 39 -0.12 -16.53 24.25
N MET A 40 -0.60 -16.46 23.02
CA MET A 40 -0.95 -17.64 22.20
C MET A 40 0.21 -18.63 22.09
N ILE A 41 1.45 -18.17 22.01
CA ILE A 41 2.64 -19.03 21.89
C ILE A 41 2.76 -20.01 23.06
N GLN A 42 2.27 -19.66 24.25
CA GLN A 42 2.29 -20.55 25.41
C GLN A 42 1.40 -21.80 25.23
N HIS A 43 0.40 -21.68 24.37
CA HIS A 43 -0.59 -22.74 24.11
C HIS A 43 -0.24 -23.59 22.88
N LEU A 44 0.77 -23.22 22.10
CA LEU A 44 1.25 -24.00 20.96
C LEU A 44 2.04 -25.24 21.42
N ASP A 45 2.06 -26.29 20.61
CA ASP A 45 3.01 -27.37 20.80
C ASP A 45 4.45 -26.86 20.68
N ARG A 46 5.43 -27.53 21.33
CA ARG A 46 6.85 -27.09 21.24
C ARG A 46 7.39 -26.98 19.81
N LYS A 47 6.94 -27.85 18.90
CA LYS A 47 7.32 -27.86 17.47
C LYS A 47 6.66 -26.74 16.65
N GLU A 48 5.66 -26.08 17.20
CA GLU A 48 4.91 -25.00 16.56
C GLU A 48 5.34 -23.61 17.08
N VAL A 49 6.20 -23.57 18.10
CA VAL A 49 6.79 -22.31 18.56
C VAL A 49 7.60 -21.70 17.42
N PRO A 50 7.32 -20.45 17.01
CA PRO A 50 8.00 -19.85 15.87
C PRO A 50 9.46 -19.50 16.21
N ASP A 51 10.36 -19.65 15.24
CA ASP A 51 11.72 -19.12 15.31
C ASP A 51 11.73 -17.61 15.08
N VAL A 52 10.77 -17.11 14.28
CA VAL A 52 10.67 -15.70 13.89
C VAL A 52 9.21 -15.23 13.98
N ILE A 53 9.00 -14.07 14.61
CA ILE A 53 7.75 -13.33 14.53
C ILE A 53 7.93 -12.20 13.54
N HIS A 54 7.15 -12.21 12.45
CA HIS A 54 7.17 -11.15 11.45
C HIS A 54 6.00 -10.19 11.70
N CYS A 55 6.34 -8.96 12.05
CA CYS A 55 5.40 -7.89 12.39
C CYS A 55 5.24 -6.93 11.21
N HIS A 56 4.04 -6.39 11.04
CA HIS A 56 3.70 -5.50 9.93
C HIS A 56 3.05 -4.22 10.42
N ASP A 57 3.66 -3.08 10.14
CA ASP A 57 3.21 -1.73 10.48
C ASP A 57 2.95 -1.49 11.98
N TRP A 58 2.49 -0.31 12.31
CA TRP A 58 2.30 0.14 13.68
C TRP A 58 1.31 -0.72 14.48
N GLN A 59 0.34 -1.36 13.82
CA GLN A 59 -0.65 -2.23 14.47
C GLN A 59 -0.01 -3.42 15.19
N THR A 60 1.17 -3.83 14.77
CA THR A 60 1.94 -4.89 15.40
C THR A 60 3.28 -4.40 15.97
N GLY A 61 3.48 -3.08 15.97
CA GLY A 61 4.74 -2.44 16.33
C GLY A 61 5.19 -2.65 17.77
N VAL A 62 4.25 -2.92 18.68
CA VAL A 62 4.59 -3.18 20.09
C VAL A 62 4.91 -4.67 20.38
N ILE A 63 4.71 -5.60 19.44
CA ILE A 63 5.08 -7.02 19.63
C ILE A 63 6.58 -7.19 19.91
N PRO A 64 7.51 -6.59 19.13
CA PRO A 64 8.94 -6.68 19.42
C PRO A 64 9.33 -6.13 20.80
N ALA A 65 8.69 -5.01 21.20
CA ALA A 65 8.91 -4.43 22.53
C ALA A 65 8.42 -5.35 23.64
N PHE A 66 7.20 -5.86 23.55
CA PHE A 66 6.67 -6.83 24.51
C PHE A 66 7.52 -8.09 24.59
N LEU A 67 7.90 -8.68 23.45
CA LEU A 67 8.74 -9.85 23.41
C LEU A 67 10.03 -9.61 24.20
N ARG A 68 10.75 -8.51 23.90
CA ARG A 68 12.02 -8.20 24.51
C ARG A 68 11.92 -7.88 26.00
N ILE A 69 10.88 -7.15 26.42
CA ILE A 69 10.79 -6.62 27.79
C ILE A 69 10.06 -7.60 28.71
N HIS A 70 8.96 -8.20 28.25
CA HIS A 70 8.10 -9.02 29.12
C HIS A 70 8.29 -10.52 28.96
N TYR A 71 8.74 -11.03 27.79
CA TYR A 71 8.70 -12.47 27.50
C TYR A 71 10.06 -13.11 27.26
N GLN A 72 11.08 -12.40 26.77
CA GLN A 72 12.34 -13.01 26.32
C GLN A 72 13.12 -13.72 27.43
N HIS A 73 12.86 -13.42 28.71
CA HIS A 73 13.44 -14.11 29.84
C HIS A 73 12.84 -15.52 30.10
N LEU A 74 11.71 -15.82 29.47
CA LEU A 74 11.04 -17.13 29.56
C LEU A 74 11.65 -18.09 28.53
N GLU A 75 11.94 -19.34 28.94
CA GLU A 75 12.59 -20.38 28.10
C GLU A 75 11.96 -20.53 26.72
N ARG A 76 10.63 -20.41 26.64
CA ARG A 76 9.87 -20.60 25.39
C ARG A 76 10.06 -19.47 24.36
N TYR A 77 10.51 -18.29 24.78
CA TYR A 77 10.62 -17.08 23.94
C TYR A 77 12.05 -16.63 23.70
N GLN A 78 13.02 -17.14 24.43
CA GLN A 78 14.39 -16.63 24.47
C GLN A 78 15.08 -16.60 23.09
N ASP A 79 14.76 -17.56 22.21
CA ASP A 79 15.38 -17.71 20.89
C ASP A 79 14.58 -17.06 19.75
N ILE A 80 13.35 -16.62 20.03
CA ILE A 80 12.48 -16.01 19.01
C ILE A 80 13.09 -14.68 18.55
N LYS A 81 13.22 -14.52 17.24
CA LYS A 81 13.66 -13.28 16.58
C LYS A 81 12.45 -12.53 15.99
N THR A 82 12.63 -11.25 15.77
CA THR A 82 11.59 -10.41 15.17
C THR A 82 12.07 -9.75 13.89
N VAL A 83 11.20 -9.76 12.88
CA VAL A 83 11.30 -8.94 11.67
C VAL A 83 10.15 -7.94 11.69
N PHE A 84 10.42 -6.68 11.40
CA PHE A 84 9.41 -5.64 11.35
C PHE A 84 9.38 -5.01 9.95
N THR A 85 8.23 -5.08 9.28
CA THR A 85 8.04 -4.51 7.94
C THR A 85 7.26 -3.21 8.01
N ILE A 86 7.82 -2.15 7.43
CA ILE A 86 7.18 -0.87 7.18
C ILE A 86 6.52 -0.94 5.80
N HIS A 87 5.19 -0.93 5.74
CA HIS A 87 4.46 -0.79 4.48
C HIS A 87 4.20 0.67 4.14
N ASN A 88 3.91 1.51 5.14
CA ASN A 88 3.78 2.95 4.96
C ASN A 88 4.15 3.69 6.26
N LEU A 89 5.27 4.40 6.25
CA LEU A 89 5.80 5.10 7.43
C LEU A 89 4.93 6.29 7.87
N GLN A 90 4.08 6.82 7.00
CA GLN A 90 3.16 7.90 7.34
C GLN A 90 2.20 7.55 8.48
N TYR A 91 1.82 6.28 8.59
CA TYR A 91 0.91 5.80 9.63
C TYR A 91 1.70 5.17 10.78
N GLN A 92 1.78 5.84 11.92
CA GLN A 92 2.71 5.48 12.98
C GLN A 92 2.06 4.93 14.25
N GLY A 93 0.76 5.10 14.45
CA GLY A 93 0.10 4.73 15.71
C GLY A 93 0.67 5.51 16.89
N VAL A 94 0.35 6.81 16.93
CA VAL A 94 0.85 7.76 17.94
C VAL A 94 -0.23 8.01 18.96
N PHE A 95 0.11 7.86 20.25
CA PHE A 95 -0.84 7.90 21.35
C PHE A 95 -0.27 8.67 22.56
N PRO A 96 -1.12 9.14 23.49
CA PRO A 96 -0.69 9.84 24.70
C PRO A 96 0.24 8.99 25.59
N GLU A 97 1.06 9.65 26.44
CA GLU A 97 2.04 9.00 27.31
C GLU A 97 1.42 7.97 28.26
N GLU A 98 0.20 8.21 28.72
CA GLU A 98 -0.53 7.33 29.64
C GLU A 98 -0.67 5.89 29.11
N VAL A 99 -0.72 5.74 27.78
CA VAL A 99 -0.75 4.44 27.10
C VAL A 99 0.41 3.55 27.51
N LEU A 100 1.58 4.13 27.81
CA LEU A 100 2.77 3.38 28.21
C LEU A 100 2.52 2.50 29.45
N GLY A 101 1.98 3.08 30.51
CA GLY A 101 1.67 2.35 31.76
C GLY A 101 0.35 1.59 31.67
N ASP A 102 -0.70 2.28 31.24
CA ASP A 102 -2.07 1.79 31.35
C ASP A 102 -2.39 0.62 30.39
N LEU A 103 -1.85 0.67 29.17
CA LEU A 103 -2.11 -0.34 28.15
C LEU A 103 -0.91 -1.25 27.89
N LEU A 104 0.30 -0.70 27.80
CA LEU A 104 1.48 -1.51 27.47
C LEU A 104 2.08 -2.17 28.73
N GLY A 105 1.80 -1.66 29.92
CA GLY A 105 2.38 -2.16 31.18
C GLY A 105 3.90 -1.96 31.23
N LEU A 106 4.39 -0.91 30.58
CA LEU A 106 5.82 -0.56 30.54
C LEU A 106 6.14 0.54 31.56
N SER A 107 7.30 0.42 32.20
CA SER A 107 7.80 1.46 33.11
C SER A 107 8.30 2.68 32.31
N HIS A 108 8.33 3.85 32.99
CA HIS A 108 8.75 5.11 32.37
C HIS A 108 10.21 5.09 31.85
N GLU A 109 11.03 4.14 32.29
CA GLU A 109 12.39 3.95 31.74
C GLU A 109 12.42 3.63 30.24
N HIS A 110 11.30 3.12 29.67
CA HIS A 110 11.14 2.88 28.25
C HIS A 110 10.61 4.09 27.49
N PHE A 111 10.18 5.16 28.19
CA PHE A 111 9.72 6.40 27.59
C PHE A 111 10.88 7.36 27.33
N THR A 112 11.76 6.97 26.44
CA THR A 112 12.96 7.72 26.09
C THR A 112 13.09 7.94 24.59
N ALA A 113 13.95 8.86 24.20
CA ALA A 113 14.25 9.10 22.78
C ALA A 113 14.83 7.85 22.07
N ASP A 114 15.56 6.99 22.80
CA ASP A 114 16.09 5.72 22.29
C ASP A 114 15.12 4.55 22.48
N GLY A 115 13.96 4.81 23.10
CA GLY A 115 12.89 3.85 23.36
C GLY A 115 11.64 4.13 22.51
N ILE A 116 10.47 4.06 23.16
CA ILE A 116 9.16 4.15 22.50
C ILE A 116 8.68 5.61 22.33
N ALA A 117 9.26 6.55 23.10
CA ALA A 117 8.83 7.95 23.07
C ALA A 117 9.25 8.65 21.78
N HIS A 118 8.32 9.39 21.17
CA HIS A 118 8.54 10.23 20.02
C HIS A 118 7.74 11.53 20.15
N ASN A 119 8.43 12.67 20.16
CA ASN A 119 7.81 13.99 20.32
C ASN A 119 6.88 14.10 21.56
N GLY A 120 7.25 13.46 22.68
CA GLY A 120 6.46 13.46 23.91
C GLY A 120 5.24 12.51 23.90
N LEU A 121 5.13 11.64 22.94
CA LEU A 121 4.04 10.68 22.76
C LEU A 121 4.58 9.26 22.65
N VAL A 122 3.74 8.26 22.90
CA VAL A 122 4.02 6.85 22.62
C VAL A 122 3.82 6.58 21.13
N ASN A 123 4.83 6.00 20.45
CA ASN A 123 4.77 5.73 19.03
C ASN A 123 4.99 4.22 18.78
N TYR A 124 3.95 3.52 18.31
CA TYR A 124 3.96 2.08 18.08
C TYR A 124 4.87 1.67 16.91
N MET A 125 4.90 2.47 15.83
CA MET A 125 5.85 2.25 14.72
C MET A 125 7.30 2.29 15.24
N LYS A 126 7.61 3.31 16.04
CA LYS A 126 8.94 3.46 16.64
C LYS A 126 9.28 2.30 17.58
N ALA A 127 8.32 1.80 18.36
CA ALA A 127 8.52 0.63 19.19
C ALA A 127 8.98 -0.59 18.36
N GLY A 128 8.36 -0.80 17.21
CA GLY A 128 8.75 -1.84 16.25
C GLY A 128 10.16 -1.61 15.69
N LEU A 129 10.47 -0.38 15.29
CA LEU A 129 11.78 -0.01 14.74
C LEU A 129 12.92 -0.22 15.74
N VAL A 130 12.71 0.16 17.00
CA VAL A 130 13.76 0.09 18.05
C VAL A 130 13.99 -1.33 18.53
N HIS A 131 12.91 -2.12 18.71
CA HIS A 131 12.99 -3.40 19.40
C HIS A 131 13.11 -4.62 18.48
N SER A 132 12.86 -4.52 17.18
CA SER A 132 12.99 -5.66 16.25
C SER A 132 14.45 -6.00 15.94
N ASN A 133 14.71 -7.26 15.57
CA ASN A 133 16.04 -7.71 15.17
C ASN A 133 16.41 -7.22 13.77
N GLN A 134 15.46 -7.29 12.83
CA GLN A 134 15.61 -6.81 11.46
C GLN A 134 14.42 -5.94 11.07
N ILE A 135 14.65 -4.96 10.22
CA ILE A 135 13.64 -4.06 9.68
C ILE A 135 13.61 -4.26 8.16
N THR A 136 12.41 -4.37 7.62
CA THR A 136 12.22 -4.36 6.17
C THR A 136 11.25 -3.28 5.76
N THR A 137 11.34 -2.85 4.52
CA THR A 137 10.31 -2.05 3.86
C THR A 137 10.09 -2.57 2.45
N VAL A 138 9.12 -2.03 1.75
CA VAL A 138 8.52 -2.67 0.58
C VAL A 138 9.13 -2.26 -0.76
N SER A 139 10.27 -1.55 -0.75
CA SER A 139 11.09 -1.36 -1.95
C SER A 139 12.49 -0.83 -1.61
N PRO A 140 13.52 -1.08 -2.44
CA PRO A 140 14.86 -0.51 -2.27
C PRO A 140 14.87 1.02 -2.31
N SER A 141 14.20 1.65 -3.26
CA SER A 141 14.11 3.11 -3.34
C SER A 141 13.37 3.70 -2.15
N TYR A 142 12.28 3.10 -1.69
CA TYR A 142 11.57 3.58 -0.51
C TYR A 142 12.43 3.44 0.77
N ARG A 143 13.23 2.38 0.87
CA ARG A 143 14.22 2.24 1.95
C ARG A 143 15.16 3.43 2.02
N ASP A 144 15.63 3.93 0.89
CA ASP A 144 16.52 5.09 0.85
C ASP A 144 15.76 6.40 1.07
N GLU A 145 14.56 6.53 0.51
CA GLU A 145 13.68 7.69 0.71
C GLU A 145 13.35 7.93 2.19
N ILE A 146 12.96 6.89 2.95
CA ILE A 146 12.60 7.05 4.38
C ILE A 146 13.80 7.34 5.30
N MET A 147 15.02 7.26 4.81
CA MET A 147 16.22 7.76 5.49
C MET A 147 16.40 9.27 5.36
N ASP A 148 15.70 9.92 4.43
CA ASP A 148 15.73 11.36 4.21
C ASP A 148 14.62 12.04 5.02
N PRO A 149 14.88 13.25 5.62
CA PRO A 149 13.87 13.97 6.38
C PRO A 149 12.58 14.28 5.63
N TYR A 150 12.62 14.40 4.30
CA TYR A 150 11.43 14.69 3.50
C TYR A 150 10.41 13.55 3.49
N TYR A 151 10.87 12.29 3.52
CA TYR A 151 10.01 11.10 3.51
C TYR A 151 10.03 10.31 4.82
N GLY A 152 10.91 10.66 5.76
CA GLY A 152 11.15 9.92 7.00
C GLY A 152 10.11 10.14 8.08
N GLU A 153 9.13 11.04 7.84
CA GLU A 153 8.00 11.28 8.76
C GLU A 153 8.44 11.49 10.22
N THR A 154 9.58 12.17 10.39
CA THR A 154 10.28 12.44 11.64
C THR A 154 10.91 11.21 12.34
N LEU A 155 10.85 10.03 11.73
CA LEU A 155 11.49 8.80 12.21
C LEU A 155 12.82 8.48 11.49
N GLU A 156 13.25 9.32 10.53
CA GLU A 156 14.52 9.14 9.82
C GLU A 156 15.74 9.02 10.75
N PRO A 157 15.86 9.71 11.91
CA PRO A 157 17.02 9.52 12.79
C PRO A 157 17.08 8.08 13.36
N VAL A 158 15.92 7.49 13.68
CA VAL A 158 15.84 6.10 14.15
C VAL A 158 16.24 5.13 13.05
N LEU A 159 15.73 5.37 11.83
CA LEU A 159 16.04 4.54 10.67
C LEU A 159 17.52 4.64 10.27
N GLN A 160 18.09 5.85 10.28
CA GLN A 160 19.52 6.07 10.03
C GLN A 160 20.40 5.36 11.05
N HIS A 161 20.04 5.41 12.34
CA HIS A 161 20.74 4.68 13.40
C HIS A 161 20.69 3.15 13.17
N ARG A 162 19.59 2.63 12.63
CA ARG A 162 19.38 1.22 12.31
C ARG A 162 19.63 0.88 10.84
N ALA A 163 20.30 1.74 10.06
CA ALA A 163 20.43 1.59 8.60
C ALA A 163 21.02 0.25 8.14
N VAL A 164 21.90 -0.35 8.95
CA VAL A 164 22.50 -1.67 8.66
C VAL A 164 21.50 -2.82 8.76
N ASP A 165 20.43 -2.65 9.52
CA ASP A 165 19.38 -3.64 9.74
C ASP A 165 18.18 -3.45 8.81
N VAL A 166 18.12 -2.35 8.04
CA VAL A 166 16.99 -2.02 7.16
C VAL A 166 17.23 -2.54 5.74
N ARG A 167 16.26 -3.29 5.21
CA ARG A 167 16.26 -3.83 3.84
C ARG A 167 15.00 -3.43 3.09
N GLY A 168 15.14 -3.03 1.82
CA GLY A 168 14.02 -2.86 0.88
C GLY A 168 13.77 -4.16 0.10
N ILE A 169 12.55 -4.67 0.17
CA ILE A 169 12.13 -5.91 -0.52
C ILE A 169 10.82 -5.64 -1.23
N LEU A 170 10.82 -5.72 -2.56
CA LEU A 170 9.62 -5.49 -3.36
C LEU A 170 8.52 -6.52 -3.05
N ASN A 171 7.28 -6.02 -2.98
CA ASN A 171 6.10 -6.89 -2.94
C ASN A 171 5.91 -7.61 -4.28
N GLY A 172 5.28 -8.78 -4.22
CA GLY A 172 4.76 -9.48 -5.39
C GLY A 172 3.26 -9.25 -5.57
N ILE A 173 2.72 -9.85 -6.63
CA ILE A 173 1.28 -9.97 -6.87
C ILE A 173 0.88 -11.45 -6.96
N ASP A 174 -0.33 -11.79 -6.56
CA ASP A 174 -0.84 -13.16 -6.70
C ASP A 174 -1.28 -13.41 -8.15
N TYR A 175 -0.49 -14.20 -8.88
CA TYR A 175 -0.80 -14.58 -10.27
C TYR A 175 -2.01 -15.49 -10.42
N ARG A 176 -2.58 -16.04 -9.34
CA ARG A 176 -3.87 -16.76 -9.39
C ARG A 176 -5.05 -15.79 -9.40
N GLN A 177 -4.88 -14.64 -8.73
CA GLN A 177 -5.89 -13.59 -8.69
C GLN A 177 -5.76 -12.64 -9.89
N PHE A 178 -4.53 -12.30 -10.29
CA PHE A 178 -4.24 -11.32 -11.33
C PHE A 178 -3.63 -12.02 -12.56
N ASP A 179 -4.48 -12.68 -13.34
CA ASP A 179 -4.07 -13.35 -14.59
C ASP A 179 -5.12 -13.13 -15.67
N PRO A 180 -4.83 -12.33 -16.72
CA PRO A 180 -5.80 -12.04 -17.78
C PRO A 180 -6.24 -13.30 -18.58
N ALA A 181 -5.49 -14.41 -18.48
CA ALA A 181 -5.89 -15.67 -19.13
C ALA A 181 -7.01 -16.40 -18.38
N HIS A 182 -7.23 -16.12 -17.09
CA HIS A 182 -8.17 -16.83 -16.24
C HIS A 182 -9.08 -15.90 -15.41
N ASP A 183 -9.01 -14.59 -15.63
CA ASP A 183 -9.78 -13.62 -14.87
C ASP A 183 -11.27 -13.64 -15.25
N PRO A 184 -12.17 -14.01 -14.31
CA PRO A 184 -13.60 -14.13 -14.60
C PRO A 184 -14.31 -12.79 -14.78
N HIS A 185 -13.67 -11.68 -14.47
CA HIS A 185 -14.25 -10.34 -14.62
C HIS A 185 -14.10 -9.75 -16.02
N LEU A 186 -13.28 -10.38 -16.88
CA LEU A 186 -13.04 -9.90 -18.23
C LEU A 186 -14.13 -10.39 -19.20
N VAL A 187 -14.43 -9.56 -20.18
CA VAL A 187 -15.31 -9.92 -21.29
C VAL A 187 -14.62 -10.92 -22.22
N GLU A 188 -13.33 -10.72 -22.42
CA GLU A 188 -12.47 -11.65 -23.18
C GLU A 188 -11.19 -11.90 -22.41
N THR A 189 -10.91 -13.13 -22.06
CA THR A 189 -9.63 -13.55 -21.49
C THR A 189 -8.56 -13.60 -22.57
N TYR A 190 -7.30 -13.31 -22.19
CA TYR A 190 -6.21 -13.30 -23.16
C TYR A 190 -4.87 -13.69 -22.53
N SER A 191 -3.98 -14.20 -23.36
CA SER A 191 -2.58 -14.47 -23.06
C SER A 191 -1.67 -13.50 -23.80
N VAL A 192 -0.37 -13.67 -23.65
CA VAL A 192 0.64 -12.91 -24.41
C VAL A 192 0.44 -13.03 -25.93
N ASP A 193 0.00 -14.20 -26.41
CA ASP A 193 -0.19 -14.45 -27.85
C ASP A 193 -1.46 -13.80 -28.41
N THR A 194 -2.44 -13.53 -27.55
CA THR A 194 -3.76 -12.98 -27.95
C THR A 194 -4.03 -11.60 -27.33
N VAL A 195 -3.01 -10.94 -26.76
CA VAL A 195 -3.14 -9.68 -26.02
C VAL A 195 -3.76 -8.56 -26.86
N THR A 196 -3.39 -8.43 -28.12
CA THR A 196 -3.89 -7.37 -29.00
C THR A 196 -5.41 -7.46 -29.19
N GLU A 197 -5.91 -8.65 -29.51
CA GLU A 197 -7.35 -8.87 -29.75
C GLU A 197 -8.13 -8.84 -28.42
N GLY A 198 -7.58 -9.47 -27.37
CA GLY A 198 -8.20 -9.53 -26.06
C GLY A 198 -8.35 -8.14 -25.44
N LYS A 199 -7.29 -7.33 -25.45
CA LYS A 199 -7.36 -5.94 -24.94
C LYS A 199 -8.32 -5.07 -25.75
N ALA A 200 -8.36 -5.20 -27.07
CA ALA A 200 -9.29 -4.45 -27.92
C ALA A 200 -10.76 -4.71 -27.56
N LYS A 201 -11.12 -5.98 -27.31
CA LYS A 201 -12.48 -6.33 -26.88
C LYS A 201 -12.81 -5.81 -25.48
N ASN A 202 -11.88 -5.96 -24.53
CA ASN A 202 -12.05 -5.45 -23.17
C ASN A 202 -12.13 -3.92 -23.15
N LYS A 203 -11.37 -3.21 -23.99
CA LYS A 203 -11.43 -1.76 -24.14
C LYS A 203 -12.81 -1.30 -24.63
N ALA A 204 -13.30 -1.90 -25.69
CA ALA A 204 -14.62 -1.56 -26.24
C ALA A 204 -15.75 -1.81 -25.22
N ALA A 205 -15.71 -2.95 -24.54
CA ALA A 205 -16.68 -3.28 -23.50
C ALA A 205 -16.62 -2.32 -22.30
N LEU A 206 -15.42 -1.92 -21.87
CA LEU A 206 -15.21 -0.97 -20.77
C LEU A 206 -15.70 0.44 -21.15
N GLN A 207 -15.45 0.89 -22.40
CA GLN A 207 -15.99 2.17 -22.91
C GLN A 207 -17.52 2.15 -22.91
N GLU A 208 -18.14 1.06 -23.38
CA GLU A 208 -19.60 0.91 -23.38
C GLU A 208 -20.18 0.89 -21.94
N GLU A 209 -19.59 0.09 -21.07
CA GLU A 209 -20.03 -0.05 -19.65
C GLU A 209 -20.06 1.30 -18.92
N LEU A 210 -19.03 2.14 -19.18
CA LEU A 210 -18.86 3.43 -18.49
C LEU A 210 -19.44 4.63 -19.27
N GLY A 211 -20.10 4.37 -20.41
CA GLY A 211 -20.76 5.40 -21.22
C GLY A 211 -19.81 6.31 -22.00
N LEU A 212 -18.55 5.90 -22.20
CA LEU A 212 -17.62 6.57 -23.07
C LEU A 212 -17.88 6.22 -24.54
N PRO A 213 -17.60 7.12 -25.50
CA PRO A 213 -17.63 6.77 -26.93
C PRO A 213 -16.71 5.58 -27.23
N ILE A 214 -17.24 4.55 -27.87
CA ILE A 214 -16.44 3.39 -28.28
C ILE A 214 -15.55 3.82 -29.44
N ASN A 215 -14.24 3.84 -29.20
CA ASN A 215 -13.24 4.17 -30.21
C ASN A 215 -11.94 3.38 -29.95
N PRO A 216 -11.56 2.45 -30.82
CA PRO A 216 -10.35 1.64 -30.63
C PRO A 216 -9.05 2.47 -30.76
N ASP A 217 -9.07 3.57 -31.51
CA ASP A 217 -7.88 4.34 -31.85
C ASP A 217 -7.54 5.44 -30.81
N VAL A 218 -8.52 5.83 -29.96
CA VAL A 218 -8.31 6.81 -28.91
C VAL A 218 -7.63 6.15 -27.69
N PRO A 219 -6.49 6.65 -27.21
CA PRO A 219 -5.83 6.13 -26.01
C PRO A 219 -6.76 6.20 -24.79
N LEU A 220 -6.85 5.10 -24.03
CA LEU A 220 -7.64 4.99 -22.81
C LEU A 220 -6.72 4.89 -21.61
N PHE A 221 -6.80 5.86 -20.71
CA PHE A 221 -6.01 5.93 -19.47
C PHE A 221 -6.86 5.51 -18.28
N GLY A 222 -6.35 4.55 -17.50
CA GLY A 222 -6.96 4.10 -16.25
C GLY A 222 -6.26 4.69 -15.02
N PHE A 223 -7.03 4.98 -13.99
CA PHE A 223 -6.57 5.31 -12.64
C PHE A 223 -7.42 4.55 -11.63
N VAL A 224 -6.80 3.76 -10.77
CA VAL A 224 -7.46 2.98 -9.71
C VAL A 224 -6.70 3.17 -8.41
N SER A 225 -7.25 3.94 -7.47
CA SER A 225 -6.60 4.20 -6.19
C SER A 225 -7.54 4.88 -5.20
N ARG A 226 -7.07 5.02 -3.94
CA ARG A 226 -7.67 5.97 -3.01
C ARG A 226 -7.51 7.39 -3.56
N LEU A 227 -8.55 8.20 -3.44
CA LEU A 227 -8.56 9.60 -3.87
C LEU A 227 -8.03 10.49 -2.74
N VAL A 228 -6.70 10.52 -2.60
CA VAL A 228 -5.97 11.27 -1.56
C VAL A 228 -4.70 11.91 -2.16
N ASP A 229 -4.18 12.96 -1.55
CA ASP A 229 -2.97 13.69 -1.99
C ASP A 229 -1.77 12.77 -2.24
N GLN A 230 -1.59 11.75 -1.42
CA GLN A 230 -0.51 10.77 -1.58
C GLN A 230 -0.47 10.19 -3.00
N LYS A 231 -1.61 10.04 -3.65
CA LYS A 231 -1.76 9.42 -4.97
C LYS A 231 -1.65 10.40 -6.14
N GLY A 232 -1.36 11.67 -5.85
CA GLY A 232 -1.13 12.70 -6.86
C GLY A 232 -2.41 13.20 -7.52
N ILE A 233 -3.54 13.14 -6.78
CA ILE A 233 -4.82 13.64 -7.29
C ILE A 233 -4.79 15.15 -7.49
N ASP A 234 -4.06 15.88 -6.66
CA ASP A 234 -3.82 17.31 -6.79
C ASP A 234 -3.17 17.66 -8.15
N LEU A 235 -2.22 16.85 -8.63
CA LEU A 235 -1.64 17.03 -9.98
C LEU A 235 -2.68 16.76 -11.07
N LEU A 236 -3.45 15.67 -10.98
CA LEU A 236 -4.50 15.37 -11.95
C LEU A 236 -5.57 16.46 -11.97
N ALA A 237 -5.97 16.96 -10.79
CA ALA A 237 -6.93 18.06 -10.66
C ALA A 237 -6.42 19.33 -11.36
N HIS A 238 -5.15 19.65 -11.19
CA HIS A 238 -4.53 20.84 -11.78
C HIS A 238 -4.50 20.78 -13.31
N ILE A 239 -4.15 19.64 -13.89
CA ILE A 239 -4.04 19.45 -15.35
C ILE A 239 -5.33 19.01 -16.03
N LEU A 240 -6.42 18.84 -15.28
CA LEU A 240 -7.68 18.31 -15.82
C LEU A 240 -8.20 19.07 -17.05
N PRO A 241 -8.14 20.41 -17.11
CA PRO A 241 -8.51 21.15 -18.31
C PRO A 241 -7.65 20.79 -19.53
N ASP A 242 -6.35 20.60 -19.33
CA ASP A 242 -5.43 20.24 -20.40
C ASP A 242 -5.65 18.80 -20.88
N LEU A 243 -6.00 17.89 -19.96
CA LEU A 243 -6.38 16.51 -20.31
C LEU A 243 -7.61 16.46 -21.21
N PHE A 244 -8.55 17.39 -21.06
CA PHE A 244 -9.73 17.47 -21.93
C PHE A 244 -9.43 17.89 -23.37
N GLU A 245 -8.32 18.58 -23.61
CA GLU A 245 -7.87 18.97 -24.95
C GLU A 245 -7.17 17.81 -25.69
N LEU A 246 -6.72 16.76 -24.95
CA LEU A 246 -6.10 15.60 -25.56
C LEU A 246 -7.13 14.74 -26.31
N ASP A 247 -6.71 14.13 -27.40
CA ASP A 247 -7.49 13.06 -28.03
C ASP A 247 -7.28 11.74 -27.28
N ALA A 248 -7.84 11.69 -26.09
CA ALA A 248 -7.71 10.58 -25.14
C ALA A 248 -8.97 10.47 -24.27
N GLN A 249 -9.14 9.32 -23.63
CA GLN A 249 -10.19 9.05 -22.65
C GLN A 249 -9.57 8.64 -21.31
N PHE A 250 -10.29 8.93 -20.21
CA PHE A 250 -9.82 8.71 -18.86
C PHE A 250 -10.87 7.99 -18.04
N ILE A 251 -10.47 6.99 -17.25
CA ILE A 251 -11.34 6.27 -16.30
C ILE A 251 -10.73 6.38 -14.92
N ILE A 252 -11.52 6.88 -13.97
CA ILE A 252 -11.14 7.04 -12.57
C ILE A 252 -12.00 6.11 -11.71
N LEU A 253 -11.36 5.22 -10.98
CA LEU A 253 -11.99 4.35 -9.98
C LEU A 253 -11.35 4.59 -8.62
N GLY A 254 -12.14 4.99 -7.63
CA GLY A 254 -11.66 5.13 -6.26
C GLY A 254 -12.61 5.88 -5.36
N SER A 255 -12.24 5.95 -4.09
CA SER A 255 -12.91 6.78 -3.08
C SER A 255 -11.88 7.39 -2.14
N GLY A 256 -12.22 8.49 -1.46
CA GLY A 256 -11.30 9.15 -0.56
C GLY A 256 -11.81 10.49 -0.06
N GLU A 257 -11.09 11.56 -0.34
CA GLU A 257 -11.45 12.90 0.09
C GLU A 257 -12.61 13.44 -0.74
N ALA A 258 -13.63 13.99 -0.07
CA ALA A 258 -14.86 14.45 -0.71
C ALA A 258 -14.63 15.49 -1.80
N GLU A 259 -13.58 16.31 -1.67
CA GLU A 259 -13.19 17.29 -2.68
C GLU A 259 -12.81 16.61 -4.01
N TYR A 260 -11.99 15.55 -3.95
CA TYR A 260 -11.57 14.81 -5.13
C TYR A 260 -12.70 13.96 -5.73
N GLU A 261 -13.52 13.36 -4.88
CA GLU A 261 -14.72 12.66 -5.35
C GLU A 261 -15.67 13.60 -6.11
N GLY A 262 -15.91 14.80 -5.56
CA GLY A 262 -16.71 15.83 -6.18
C GLY A 262 -16.13 16.36 -7.50
N LEU A 263 -14.80 16.54 -7.55
CA LEU A 263 -14.08 16.94 -8.75
C LEU A 263 -14.31 15.99 -9.92
N PHE A 264 -14.08 14.68 -9.71
CA PHE A 264 -14.22 13.70 -10.79
C PHE A 264 -15.68 13.46 -11.18
N HIS A 265 -16.59 13.53 -10.23
CA HIS A 265 -18.02 13.48 -10.54
C HIS A 265 -18.44 14.68 -11.42
N HIS A 266 -17.95 15.88 -11.10
CA HIS A 266 -18.19 17.08 -11.92
C HIS A 266 -17.53 16.95 -13.30
N ALA A 267 -16.29 16.51 -13.37
CA ALA A 267 -15.57 16.30 -14.63
C ALA A 267 -16.32 15.36 -15.58
N THR A 268 -16.83 14.23 -15.04
CA THR A 268 -17.67 13.29 -15.80
C THR A 268 -18.94 13.96 -16.33
N SER A 269 -19.57 14.87 -15.55
CA SER A 269 -20.81 15.55 -15.97
C SER A 269 -20.58 16.54 -17.10
N ILE A 270 -19.44 17.22 -17.15
CA ILE A 270 -19.13 18.24 -18.17
C ILE A 270 -18.46 17.67 -19.42
N ARG A 271 -17.73 16.56 -19.29
CA ARG A 271 -17.02 15.90 -20.41
C ARG A 271 -17.26 14.38 -20.41
N PRO A 272 -18.51 13.93 -20.52
CA PRO A 272 -18.83 12.49 -20.53
C PRO A 272 -18.25 11.74 -21.75
N ASP A 273 -17.80 12.50 -22.77
CA ASP A 273 -17.11 11.98 -23.95
C ASP A 273 -15.62 11.66 -23.68
N LYS A 274 -15.04 12.21 -22.62
CA LYS A 274 -13.60 12.15 -22.31
C LYS A 274 -13.28 11.42 -21.02
N ILE A 275 -14.13 11.55 -19.99
CA ILE A 275 -13.85 11.02 -18.66
C ILE A 275 -15.06 10.29 -18.07
N ALA A 276 -14.80 9.14 -17.48
CA ALA A 276 -15.77 8.41 -16.66
C ALA A 276 -15.18 8.21 -15.25
N SER A 277 -15.99 8.41 -14.22
CA SER A 277 -15.59 8.18 -12.84
C SER A 277 -16.57 7.26 -12.13
N TYR A 278 -16.01 6.29 -11.38
CA TYR A 278 -16.75 5.45 -10.44
C TYR A 278 -16.22 5.73 -9.03
N ILE A 279 -17.04 6.40 -8.22
CA ILE A 279 -16.67 6.72 -6.84
C ILE A 279 -17.07 5.54 -5.97
N GLY A 280 -16.08 4.80 -5.50
CA GLY A 280 -16.30 3.60 -4.70
C GLY A 280 -15.14 2.60 -4.81
N PHE A 281 -15.42 1.38 -4.32
CA PHE A 281 -14.51 0.25 -4.37
C PHE A 281 -15.17 -0.91 -5.14
N ASP A 282 -14.58 -1.29 -6.27
CA ASP A 282 -15.05 -2.41 -7.10
C ASP A 282 -13.84 -3.16 -7.69
N VAL A 283 -13.63 -4.39 -7.20
CA VAL A 283 -12.51 -5.24 -7.62
C VAL A 283 -12.67 -5.67 -9.08
N GLY A 284 -13.86 -6.04 -9.50
CA GLY A 284 -14.12 -6.49 -10.87
C GLY A 284 -13.93 -5.35 -11.88
N LEU A 285 -14.42 -4.14 -11.57
CA LEU A 285 -14.18 -2.97 -12.40
C LEU A 285 -12.69 -2.61 -12.47
N ALA A 286 -11.96 -2.72 -11.34
CA ALA A 286 -10.51 -2.48 -11.35
C ALA A 286 -9.79 -3.43 -12.33
N GLN A 287 -10.14 -4.72 -12.33
CA GLN A 287 -9.55 -5.69 -13.25
C GLN A 287 -9.92 -5.39 -14.72
N ARG A 288 -11.18 -4.99 -14.99
CA ARG A 288 -11.59 -4.54 -16.33
C ARG A 288 -10.84 -3.28 -16.77
N ILE A 289 -10.56 -2.34 -15.85
CA ILE A 289 -9.75 -1.14 -16.14
C ILE A 289 -8.33 -1.54 -16.53
N TYR A 290 -7.66 -2.44 -15.79
CA TYR A 290 -6.33 -2.91 -16.18
C TYR A 290 -6.34 -3.61 -17.55
N ALA A 291 -7.38 -4.41 -17.82
CA ALA A 291 -7.49 -5.15 -19.08
C ALA A 291 -7.82 -4.25 -20.28
N GLY A 292 -8.71 -3.28 -20.11
CA GLY A 292 -9.22 -2.41 -21.19
C GLY A 292 -8.38 -1.18 -21.45
N SER A 293 -7.68 -0.63 -20.44
CA SER A 293 -6.88 0.59 -20.63
C SER A 293 -5.57 0.33 -21.37
N ASP A 294 -5.13 1.31 -22.15
CA ASP A 294 -3.84 1.30 -22.84
C ASP A 294 -2.71 1.71 -21.88
N ALA A 295 -2.98 2.69 -21.02
CA ALA A 295 -2.03 3.18 -20.03
C ALA A 295 -2.69 3.35 -18.66
N PHE A 296 -1.87 3.30 -17.61
CA PHE A 296 -2.31 3.37 -16.22
C PHE A 296 -1.55 4.47 -15.47
N LEU A 297 -2.28 5.43 -14.90
CA LEU A 297 -1.70 6.62 -14.28
C LEU A 297 -1.40 6.39 -12.79
N MET A 298 -0.17 6.71 -12.37
CA MET A 298 0.26 6.69 -10.97
C MET A 298 1.16 7.90 -10.65
N PRO A 299 0.62 9.12 -10.61
CA PRO A 299 1.39 10.33 -10.37
C PRO A 299 1.69 10.55 -8.87
N SER A 300 1.89 9.49 -8.13
CA SER A 300 1.97 9.51 -6.66
C SER A 300 3.04 10.46 -6.13
N ARG A 301 2.72 11.23 -5.08
CA ARG A 301 3.68 12.04 -4.33
C ARG A 301 4.72 11.17 -3.66
N PHE A 302 4.32 10.04 -3.11
CA PHE A 302 5.17 8.93 -2.71
C PHE A 302 4.37 7.62 -2.80
N ASP A 303 5.06 6.54 -3.08
CA ASP A 303 4.46 5.21 -3.12
C ASP A 303 5.47 4.17 -2.65
N PRO A 304 5.31 3.63 -1.43
CA PRO A 304 6.28 2.70 -0.84
C PRO A 304 6.65 1.53 -1.75
N CYS A 305 5.66 0.91 -2.38
CA CYS A 305 5.86 -0.15 -3.35
C CYS A 305 5.05 0.06 -4.63
N GLY A 306 3.77 0.38 -4.46
CA GLY A 306 2.77 0.24 -5.51
C GLY A 306 2.50 -1.24 -5.84
N LEU A 307 1.25 -1.56 -6.10
CA LEU A 307 0.83 -2.86 -6.64
C LEU A 307 0.16 -2.68 -7.99
N SER A 308 -0.53 -1.57 -8.17
CA SER A 308 -1.32 -1.29 -9.37
C SER A 308 -0.46 -1.26 -10.65
N GLN A 309 0.79 -0.77 -10.60
CA GLN A 309 1.69 -0.84 -11.75
C GLN A 309 2.13 -2.27 -12.06
N LEU A 310 2.31 -3.11 -11.05
CA LEU A 310 2.65 -4.53 -11.26
C LEU A 310 1.46 -5.26 -11.90
N ILE A 311 0.27 -5.00 -11.39
CA ILE A 311 -0.97 -5.57 -11.94
C ILE A 311 -1.21 -5.04 -13.34
N SER A 312 -1.11 -3.73 -13.58
CA SER A 312 -1.32 -3.14 -14.92
C SER A 312 -0.38 -3.75 -15.95
N MET A 313 0.90 -3.91 -15.62
CA MET A 313 1.87 -4.59 -16.50
C MET A 313 1.51 -6.04 -16.77
N LYS A 314 1.00 -6.78 -15.77
CA LYS A 314 0.54 -8.16 -15.96
C LYS A 314 -0.63 -8.25 -16.96
N TYR A 315 -1.48 -7.21 -16.99
CA TYR A 315 -2.59 -7.09 -17.94
C TYR A 315 -2.20 -6.40 -19.28
N GLY A 316 -0.92 -6.10 -19.49
CA GLY A 316 -0.44 -5.41 -20.69
C GLY A 316 -0.91 -3.95 -20.80
N CYS A 317 -1.20 -3.31 -19.67
CA CYS A 317 -1.50 -1.89 -19.55
C CYS A 317 -0.24 -1.16 -19.09
N LEU A 318 0.24 -0.18 -19.85
CA LEU A 318 1.53 0.47 -19.61
C LEU A 318 1.44 1.50 -18.47
N PRO A 319 2.20 1.34 -17.37
CA PRO A 319 2.17 2.31 -16.29
C PRO A 319 2.86 3.61 -16.68
N VAL A 320 2.26 4.74 -16.28
CA VAL A 320 2.81 6.09 -16.32
C VAL A 320 2.96 6.55 -14.90
N VAL A 321 4.18 6.61 -14.37
CA VAL A 321 4.44 6.75 -12.94
C VAL A 321 5.37 7.92 -12.63
N ARG A 322 5.24 8.47 -11.42
CA ARG A 322 6.31 9.27 -10.86
C ARG A 322 7.41 8.38 -10.29
N GLU A 323 8.68 8.80 -10.45
CA GLU A 323 9.86 8.09 -9.95
C GLU A 323 10.00 8.23 -8.44
N THR A 324 9.25 7.40 -7.69
CA THR A 324 9.30 7.34 -6.21
C THR A 324 9.10 5.91 -5.73
N GLY A 325 9.76 5.54 -4.65
CA GLY A 325 9.62 4.24 -4.00
C GLY A 325 9.63 3.05 -4.95
N GLY A 326 8.68 2.14 -4.78
CA GLY A 326 8.59 0.95 -5.64
C GLY A 326 8.17 1.22 -7.08
N LEU A 327 7.59 2.38 -7.39
CA LEU A 327 7.31 2.76 -8.77
C LEU A 327 8.61 2.95 -9.56
N ARG A 328 9.61 3.63 -8.94
CA ARG A 328 10.95 3.78 -9.51
C ARG A 328 11.66 2.44 -9.69
N ASP A 329 11.48 1.52 -8.76
CA ASP A 329 12.17 0.23 -8.78
C ASP A 329 11.59 -0.75 -9.80
N THR A 330 10.30 -0.62 -10.14
CA THR A 330 9.58 -1.59 -10.97
C THR A 330 9.28 -1.11 -12.38
N VAL A 331 9.20 0.21 -12.61
CA VAL A 331 8.90 0.77 -13.92
C VAL A 331 10.17 1.34 -14.54
N LYS A 332 10.60 0.71 -15.65
CA LYS A 332 11.70 1.19 -16.48
C LYS A 332 11.14 2.08 -17.58
N PRO A 333 11.54 3.37 -17.64
CA PRO A 333 11.02 4.28 -18.65
C PRO A 333 11.36 3.79 -20.06
N PHE A 334 10.39 3.92 -20.96
CA PHE A 334 10.57 3.56 -22.36
C PHE A 334 11.62 4.45 -23.01
N ASN A 335 12.59 3.82 -23.65
CA ASN A 335 13.62 4.49 -24.43
C ASN A 335 13.34 4.32 -25.92
N GLN A 336 12.96 5.40 -26.60
CA GLN A 336 12.60 5.39 -28.03
C GLN A 336 13.76 4.99 -28.97
N PHE A 337 15.01 5.03 -28.51
CA PHE A 337 16.17 4.69 -29.33
C PHE A 337 16.55 3.21 -29.21
N THR A 338 16.42 2.62 -28.02
CA THR A 338 16.71 1.20 -27.79
C THR A 338 15.46 0.33 -27.89
N LEU A 339 14.26 0.93 -27.85
CA LEU A 339 12.96 0.29 -27.79
C LEU A 339 12.79 -0.59 -26.52
N GLU A 340 13.53 -0.28 -25.48
CA GLU A 340 13.46 -0.96 -24.20
C GLU A 340 12.65 -0.13 -23.19
N GLY A 341 12.03 -0.82 -22.23
CA GLY A 341 11.23 -0.25 -21.16
C GLY A 341 9.95 -1.04 -20.94
N ASN A 342 9.23 -0.75 -19.85
CA ASN A 342 7.96 -1.39 -19.51
C ASN A 342 6.88 -0.39 -19.06
N GLY A 343 7.13 0.91 -19.28
CA GLY A 343 6.22 2.01 -18.94
C GLY A 343 6.86 3.35 -19.18
N PHE A 344 6.28 4.38 -18.60
CA PHE A 344 6.75 5.76 -18.67
C PHE A 344 6.94 6.34 -17.27
N SER A 345 7.92 7.22 -17.10
CA SER A 345 8.17 7.86 -15.82
C SER A 345 8.50 9.33 -15.92
N PHE A 346 8.25 10.06 -14.85
CA PHE A 346 8.66 11.45 -14.67
C PHE A 346 9.17 11.66 -13.24
N ALA A 347 10.16 12.53 -13.05
CA ALA A 347 10.86 12.70 -11.78
C ALA A 347 10.19 13.74 -10.86
N ASN A 348 9.86 14.91 -11.41
CA ASN A 348 9.41 16.05 -10.62
C ASN A 348 7.93 15.92 -10.23
N TYR A 349 7.61 16.27 -8.97
CA TYR A 349 6.21 16.38 -8.54
C TYR A 349 5.66 17.77 -8.91
N ASN A 350 5.35 17.93 -10.17
CA ASN A 350 4.72 19.14 -10.73
C ASN A 350 3.87 18.77 -11.94
N ALA A 351 2.87 19.58 -12.20
CA ALA A 351 1.99 19.48 -13.35
C ALA A 351 2.63 20.11 -14.59
#